data_8b9112419a6bc5aeb0c1385ae24644d1
#
_entry.id   8b9112419a6bc5aeb0c1385ae24644d1
#
_cell.length_a   1.000
_cell.length_b   1.000
_cell.length_c   1.000
_cell.angle_alpha   90.00
_cell.angle_beta   90.00
_cell.angle_gamma   90.00
#
_symmetry.space_group_name_H-M   'P 1'
#
loop_
_entity.id
_entity.type
_entity.pdbx_description
1 polymer ?
#
loop_
_entity_poly.entity_id
_entity_poly.type
_entity_poly.pdbx_seq_one_letter_code
_entity_poly.pdbx_strand_id
1 'polypeptide(L)'
;MTTAAREVLIDCEIALEMLEEVEDLRRWRVLWAGSVALLRAVGHVLKKVDGADPRIGLAVDQRYRIWRSKRQENAIFWDFIEEERNNVLKEYQFGVSLDEEIPLLVQSDTVDGETEGGVLQLGENLYRPLLTGHGEGEDARDVYREALNWWQRELTTIEELSKRG
;
A
#
# COMPACT_ATOMS: atom_id res chain seq x y z
N MET A 1 -11.50 4.07 -21.08
CA MET A 1 -10.20 4.35 -20.48
C MET A 1 -10.43 4.86 -19.07
N THR A 2 -9.73 4.35 -18.08
CA THR A 2 -9.89 4.71 -16.64
C THR A 2 -9.04 5.95 -16.30
N THR A 3 -9.33 7.08 -16.98
CA THR A 3 -8.46 8.27 -16.96
C THR A 3 -8.36 8.90 -15.57
N ALA A 4 -9.49 9.09 -14.89
CA ALA A 4 -9.48 9.73 -13.58
C ALA A 4 -8.81 8.86 -12.49
N ALA A 5 -9.05 7.55 -12.51
CA ALA A 5 -8.40 6.64 -11.58
C ALA A 5 -6.87 6.55 -11.83
N ARG A 6 -6.43 6.65 -13.09
CA ARG A 6 -5.00 6.68 -13.42
C ARG A 6 -4.31 7.96 -12.95
N GLU A 7 -4.98 9.11 -13.01
CA GLU A 7 -4.44 10.35 -12.44
C GLU A 7 -4.22 10.22 -10.93
N VAL A 8 -5.19 9.65 -10.20
CA VAL A 8 -5.01 9.37 -8.76
C VAL A 8 -3.87 8.39 -8.51
N LEU A 9 -3.68 7.40 -9.40
CA LEU A 9 -2.58 6.44 -9.27
C LEU A 9 -1.22 7.12 -9.44
N ILE A 10 -1.09 8.07 -10.37
CA ILE A 10 0.11 8.90 -10.54
C ILE A 10 0.38 9.72 -9.27
N ASP A 11 -0.66 10.32 -8.67
CA ASP A 11 -0.51 11.02 -7.39
C ASP A 11 -0.04 10.09 -6.27
N CYS A 12 -0.45 8.82 -6.28
CA CYS A 12 0.05 7.81 -5.35
C CYS A 12 1.54 7.49 -5.58
N GLU A 13 2.01 7.46 -6.83
CA GLU A 13 3.43 7.27 -7.16
C GLU A 13 4.27 8.43 -6.63
N ILE A 14 3.81 9.68 -6.82
CA ILE A 14 4.44 10.88 -6.25
C ILE A 14 4.45 10.82 -4.72
N ALA A 15 3.35 10.36 -4.11
CA ALA A 15 3.29 10.22 -2.65
C ALA A 15 4.33 9.21 -2.12
N LEU A 16 4.59 8.12 -2.86
CA LEU A 16 5.65 7.16 -2.51
C LEU A 16 7.03 7.82 -2.57
N GLU A 17 7.35 8.57 -3.64
CA GLU A 17 8.61 9.32 -3.76
C GLU A 17 8.80 10.26 -2.55
N MET A 18 7.75 11.00 -2.17
CA MET A 18 7.80 11.87 -0.99
C MET A 18 8.02 11.11 0.32
N LEU A 19 7.45 9.90 0.47
CA LEU A 19 7.68 9.04 1.64
C LEU A 19 9.11 8.49 1.70
N GLU A 20 9.74 8.29 0.56
CA GLU A 20 11.13 7.83 0.47
C GLU A 20 12.12 8.94 0.83
N GLU A 21 11.79 10.20 0.51
CA GLU A 21 12.67 11.34 0.72
C GLU A 21 12.54 11.99 2.11
N VAL A 22 11.37 11.86 2.77
CA VAL A 22 11.13 12.55 4.04
C VAL A 22 11.79 11.85 5.22
N GLU A 23 12.62 12.56 5.95
CA GLU A 23 13.33 12.08 7.14
C GLU A 23 12.53 12.35 8.43
N ASP A 24 11.88 13.52 8.53
CA ASP A 24 11.10 13.91 9.72
C ASP A 24 9.91 13.00 9.97
N LEU A 25 9.86 12.35 11.13
CA LEU A 25 8.84 11.38 11.49
C LEU A 25 7.41 11.97 11.49
N ARG A 26 7.24 13.21 11.90
CA ARG A 26 5.90 13.85 11.94
C ARG A 26 5.40 14.13 10.53
N ARG A 27 6.29 14.58 9.65
CA ARG A 27 5.98 14.76 8.22
C ARG A 27 5.71 13.42 7.56
N TRP A 28 6.52 12.42 7.83
CA TRP A 28 6.31 11.06 7.33
C TRP A 28 4.93 10.53 7.70
N ARG A 29 4.53 10.67 8.97
CA ARG A 29 3.20 10.26 9.44
C ARG A 29 2.06 10.95 8.69
N VAL A 30 2.17 12.27 8.46
CA VAL A 30 1.16 13.04 7.71
C VAL A 30 1.10 12.58 6.26
N LEU A 31 2.27 12.37 5.63
CA LEU A 31 2.36 11.86 4.27
C LEU A 31 1.78 10.45 4.17
N TRP A 32 2.08 9.57 5.12
CA TRP A 32 1.51 8.22 5.16
C TRP A 32 -0.02 8.24 5.19
N ALA A 33 -0.61 9.04 6.06
CA ALA A 33 -2.06 9.19 6.13
C ALA A 33 -2.67 9.67 4.80
N GLY A 34 -2.03 10.63 4.15
CA GLY A 34 -2.42 11.10 2.83
C GLY A 34 -2.26 10.02 1.75
N SER A 35 -1.14 9.30 1.78
CA SER A 35 -0.81 8.27 0.81
C SER A 35 -1.79 7.10 0.84
N VAL A 36 -2.15 6.59 2.02
CA VAL A 36 -3.14 5.50 2.13
C VAL A 36 -4.55 5.96 1.75
N ALA A 37 -4.87 7.24 1.99
CA ALA A 37 -6.13 7.82 1.53
C ALA A 37 -6.20 7.90 0.00
N LEU A 38 -5.13 8.35 -0.66
CA LEU A 38 -5.02 8.39 -2.13
C LEU A 38 -5.09 6.99 -2.72
N LEU A 39 -4.36 6.03 -2.15
CA LEU A 39 -4.35 4.65 -2.62
C LEU A 39 -5.76 4.03 -2.62
N ARG A 40 -6.57 4.33 -1.61
CA ARG A 40 -7.97 3.91 -1.56
C ARG A 40 -8.85 4.72 -2.51
N ALA A 41 -8.52 5.99 -2.75
CA ALA A 41 -9.28 6.88 -3.64
C ALA A 41 -9.26 6.39 -5.09
N VAL A 42 -8.20 5.70 -5.55
CA VAL A 42 -8.16 5.06 -6.89
C VAL A 42 -9.44 4.26 -7.14
N GLY A 43 -9.83 3.38 -6.22
CA GLY A 43 -11.04 2.56 -6.36
C GLY A 43 -12.34 3.36 -6.27
N HIS A 44 -12.38 4.43 -5.47
CA HIS A 44 -13.55 5.29 -5.38
C HIS A 44 -13.76 6.09 -6.67
N VAL A 45 -12.70 6.69 -7.20
CA VAL A 45 -12.73 7.46 -8.45
C VAL A 45 -13.05 6.55 -9.62
N LEU A 46 -12.42 5.38 -9.69
CA LEU A 46 -12.72 4.35 -10.68
C LEU A 46 -14.22 4.01 -10.71
N LYS A 47 -14.82 3.78 -9.54
CA LYS A 47 -16.25 3.42 -9.47
C LYS A 47 -17.19 4.59 -9.74
N LYS A 48 -16.88 5.79 -9.22
CA LYS A 48 -17.79 6.95 -9.21
C LYS A 48 -17.64 7.85 -10.43
N VAL A 49 -16.44 7.96 -10.96
CA VAL A 49 -16.12 8.86 -12.09
C VAL A 49 -15.99 8.07 -13.38
N ASP A 50 -14.99 7.20 -13.47
CA ASP A 50 -14.77 6.42 -14.70
C ASP A 50 -15.89 5.41 -14.95
N GLY A 51 -16.47 4.84 -13.89
CA GLY A 51 -17.59 3.90 -13.95
C GLY A 51 -18.94 4.53 -14.38
N ALA A 52 -19.00 5.85 -14.61
CA ALA A 52 -20.13 6.50 -15.28
C ALA A 52 -20.28 6.06 -16.74
N ASP A 53 -19.19 5.65 -17.40
CA ASP A 53 -19.26 4.90 -18.65
C ASP A 53 -19.80 3.48 -18.32
N PRO A 54 -20.95 3.05 -18.89
CA PRO A 54 -21.57 1.76 -18.57
C PRO A 54 -20.64 0.56 -18.83
N ARG A 55 -19.77 0.62 -19.84
CA ARG A 55 -18.82 -0.47 -20.15
C ARG A 55 -17.75 -0.58 -19.09
N ILE A 56 -17.21 0.56 -18.63
CA ILE A 56 -16.24 0.59 -17.52
C ILE A 56 -16.93 0.14 -16.23
N GLY A 57 -18.12 0.65 -15.94
CA GLY A 57 -18.89 0.29 -14.76
C GLY A 57 -19.15 -1.22 -14.64
N LEU A 58 -19.53 -1.87 -15.74
CA LEU A 58 -19.73 -3.33 -15.79
C LEU A 58 -18.41 -4.08 -15.54
N ALA A 59 -17.32 -3.64 -16.16
CA ALA A 59 -16.00 -4.24 -15.97
C ALA A 59 -15.51 -4.09 -14.52
N VAL A 60 -15.71 -2.93 -13.90
CA VAL A 60 -15.41 -2.69 -12.48
C VAL A 60 -16.21 -3.62 -11.57
N ASP A 61 -17.52 -3.75 -11.80
CA ASP A 61 -18.37 -4.63 -10.98
C ASP A 61 -17.97 -6.10 -11.14
N GLN A 62 -17.59 -6.52 -12.34
CA GLN A 62 -17.07 -7.87 -12.58
C GLN A 62 -15.76 -8.10 -11.82
N ARG A 63 -14.79 -7.16 -11.89
CA ARG A 63 -13.53 -7.29 -11.17
C ARG A 63 -13.73 -7.29 -9.65
N TYR A 64 -14.57 -6.41 -9.13
CA TYR A 64 -14.86 -6.35 -7.70
C TYR A 64 -15.44 -7.67 -7.16
N ARG A 65 -16.32 -8.35 -7.93
CA ARG A 65 -16.81 -9.69 -7.54
C ARG A 65 -15.68 -10.71 -7.48
N ILE A 66 -14.71 -10.64 -8.41
CA ILE A 66 -13.53 -11.51 -8.41
C ILE A 66 -12.66 -11.22 -7.19
N TRP A 67 -12.35 -9.95 -6.90
CA TRP A 67 -11.56 -9.59 -5.70
C TRP A 67 -12.21 -10.12 -4.42
N ARG A 68 -13.53 -10.04 -4.35
CA ARG A 68 -14.28 -10.51 -3.19
C ARG A 68 -14.31 -12.04 -3.09
N SER A 69 -14.49 -12.75 -4.20
CA SER A 69 -14.54 -14.22 -4.21
C SER A 69 -13.16 -14.85 -4.01
N LYS A 70 -12.09 -14.14 -4.41
CA LYS A 70 -10.70 -14.57 -4.30
C LYS A 70 -9.93 -13.66 -3.33
N ARG A 71 -10.45 -13.52 -2.12
CA ARG A 71 -9.94 -12.57 -1.14
C ARG A 71 -8.45 -12.78 -0.83
N GLN A 72 -8.01 -14.03 -0.70
CA GLN A 72 -6.60 -14.34 -0.42
C GLN A 72 -5.66 -13.91 -1.56
N GLU A 73 -6.06 -14.09 -2.82
CA GLU A 73 -5.29 -13.64 -3.98
C GLU A 73 -5.24 -12.10 -4.10
N ASN A 74 -6.16 -11.41 -3.45
CA ASN A 74 -6.29 -9.96 -3.43
C ASN A 74 -6.13 -9.39 -2.00
N ALA A 75 -5.35 -10.05 -1.15
CA ALA A 75 -5.13 -9.64 0.24
C ALA A 75 -4.60 -8.20 0.33
N ILE A 76 -3.73 -7.78 -0.60
CA ILE A 76 -3.22 -6.40 -0.66
C ILE A 76 -4.35 -5.36 -0.71
N PHE A 77 -5.47 -5.65 -1.38
CA PHE A 77 -6.62 -4.74 -1.41
C PHE A 77 -7.38 -4.71 -0.08
N TRP A 78 -7.68 -5.89 0.46
CA TRP A 78 -8.55 -6.01 1.63
C TRP A 78 -7.83 -5.74 2.94
N ASP A 79 -6.64 -6.32 3.08
CA ASP A 79 -5.92 -6.40 4.34
C ASP A 79 -4.81 -5.34 4.43
N PHE A 80 -4.64 -4.49 3.38
CA PHE A 80 -3.77 -3.32 3.40
C PHE A 80 -4.50 -2.06 2.91
N ILE A 81 -4.87 -1.97 1.61
CA ILE A 81 -5.41 -0.73 1.04
C ILE A 81 -6.67 -0.27 1.78
N GLU A 82 -7.59 -1.18 2.08
CA GLU A 82 -8.85 -0.85 2.73
C GLU A 82 -8.68 -0.73 4.25
N GLU A 83 -7.95 -1.66 4.86
CA GLU A 83 -7.79 -1.74 6.32
C GLU A 83 -6.93 -0.59 6.84
N GLU A 84 -5.73 -0.36 6.31
CA GLU A 84 -4.83 0.71 6.76
C GLU A 84 -5.49 2.10 6.62
N ARG A 85 -6.16 2.35 5.49
CA ARG A 85 -6.92 3.59 5.32
C ARG A 85 -8.03 3.73 6.36
N ASN A 86 -8.73 2.66 6.68
CA ASN A 86 -9.80 2.71 7.68
C ASN A 86 -9.24 2.98 9.07
N ASN A 87 -8.17 2.32 9.46
CA ASN A 87 -7.50 2.52 10.75
C ASN A 87 -7.01 3.95 10.89
N VAL A 88 -6.31 4.48 9.89
CA VAL A 88 -5.77 5.83 9.91
C VAL A 88 -6.88 6.89 9.93
N LEU A 89 -7.87 6.80 9.03
CA LEU A 89 -8.86 7.87 8.88
C LEU A 89 -10.05 7.81 9.85
N LYS A 90 -10.35 6.63 10.41
CA LYS A 90 -11.47 6.50 11.36
C LYS A 90 -11.02 6.50 12.81
N GLU A 91 -9.87 5.91 13.10
CA GLU A 91 -9.39 5.66 14.45
C GLU A 91 -8.09 6.39 14.76
N TYR A 92 -7.45 6.98 13.74
CA TYR A 92 -6.13 7.59 13.80
C TYR A 92 -5.07 6.62 14.34
N GLN A 93 -5.24 5.34 14.00
CA GLN A 93 -4.29 4.27 14.28
C GLN A 93 -3.48 3.96 13.04
N PHE A 94 -2.19 3.72 13.22
CA PHE A 94 -1.25 3.46 12.15
C PHE A 94 -0.79 2.01 12.26
N GLY A 95 -0.95 1.25 11.19
CA GLY A 95 -0.46 -0.11 11.09
C GLY A 95 1.05 -0.20 10.85
N VAL A 96 1.74 0.94 10.83
CA VAL A 96 3.18 1.07 10.62
C VAL A 96 3.87 1.55 11.89
N SER A 97 5.11 1.09 12.14
CA SER A 97 5.91 1.60 13.25
C SER A 97 6.27 3.08 13.05
N LEU A 98 5.97 3.87 14.07
CA LEU A 98 6.31 5.29 14.16
C LEU A 98 7.41 5.55 15.19
N ASP A 99 8.18 4.52 15.56
CA ASP A 99 9.31 4.66 16.47
C ASP A 99 10.47 5.41 15.76
N GLU A 100 11.17 6.24 16.51
CA GLU A 100 12.35 6.96 15.99
C GLU A 100 13.49 6.00 15.68
N GLU A 101 13.63 4.94 16.49
CA GLU A 101 14.64 3.91 16.33
C GLU A 101 13.98 2.52 16.38
N ILE A 102 14.35 1.67 15.45
CA ILE A 102 13.84 0.30 15.37
C ILE A 102 14.98 -0.67 15.66
N PRO A 103 14.88 -1.48 16.73
CA PRO A 103 15.90 -2.47 17.06
C PRO A 103 15.87 -3.62 16.06
N LEU A 104 17.01 -3.93 15.47
CA LEU A 104 17.23 -5.12 14.67
C LEU A 104 18.12 -6.11 15.45
N LEU A 105 17.66 -7.34 15.54
CA LEU A 105 18.49 -8.44 16.03
C LEU A 105 19.40 -8.90 14.89
N VAL A 106 20.70 -8.70 15.08
CA VAL A 106 21.72 -9.20 14.14
C VAL A 106 22.36 -10.44 14.78
N GLN A 107 22.24 -11.57 14.10
CA GLN A 107 22.96 -12.80 14.47
C GLN A 107 24.06 -13.02 13.46
N SER A 108 25.28 -13.19 13.93
CA SER A 108 26.41 -13.60 13.11
C SER A 108 26.95 -14.93 13.60
N ASP A 109 27.16 -15.87 12.70
CA ASP A 109 27.86 -17.11 12.98
C ASP A 109 29.37 -16.80 13.02
N THR A 110 30.00 -17.05 14.15
CA THR A 110 31.44 -16.96 14.26
C THR A 110 32.12 -18.22 13.70
N VAL A 111 33.38 -18.10 13.31
CA VAL A 111 34.17 -19.19 12.74
C VAL A 111 34.27 -20.41 13.69
N ASP A 112 34.06 -20.20 14.99
CA ASP A 112 34.10 -21.24 16.04
C ASP A 112 32.71 -21.83 16.33
N GLY A 113 31.67 -21.48 15.58
CA GLY A 113 30.31 -22.02 15.74
C GLY A 113 29.53 -21.46 16.94
N GLU A 114 30.02 -20.40 17.58
CA GLU A 114 29.27 -19.64 18.56
C GLU A 114 28.49 -18.55 17.86
N THR A 115 27.20 -18.41 18.18
CA THR A 115 26.34 -17.37 17.64
C THR A 115 26.45 -16.13 18.51
N GLU A 116 27.08 -15.07 18.01
CA GLU A 116 27.03 -13.76 18.66
C GLU A 116 25.80 -13.00 18.18
N GLY A 117 24.94 -12.62 19.12
CA GLY A 117 23.78 -11.77 18.87
C GLY A 117 24.06 -10.32 19.28
N GLY A 118 23.75 -9.40 18.41
CA GLY A 118 23.80 -7.96 18.68
C GLY A 118 22.46 -7.28 18.37
N VAL A 119 22.20 -6.15 19.01
CA VAL A 119 21.07 -5.29 18.68
C VAL A 119 21.63 -4.07 17.94
N LEU A 120 21.21 -3.90 16.68
CA LEU A 120 21.47 -2.69 15.90
C LEU A 120 20.23 -1.81 15.95
N GLN A 121 20.38 -0.51 16.20
CA GLN A 121 19.29 0.44 16.13
C GLN A 121 19.31 1.13 14.77
N LEU A 122 18.22 1.00 14.01
CA LEU A 122 18.02 1.74 12.76
C LEU A 122 17.22 3.00 13.06
N GLY A 123 17.81 4.14 12.77
CA GLY A 123 17.17 5.46 12.85
C GLY A 123 16.83 6.05 11.47
N GLU A 124 16.32 7.28 11.47
CA GLU A 124 16.24 8.15 10.30
C GLU A 124 15.44 7.61 9.11
N ASN A 125 14.27 7.06 9.33
CA ASN A 125 13.40 6.60 8.23
C ASN A 125 14.02 5.50 7.32
N LEU A 126 15.04 4.80 7.78
CA LEU A 126 15.66 3.70 7.02
C LEU A 126 14.73 2.49 6.87
N TYR A 127 13.90 2.25 7.89
CA TYR A 127 12.99 1.12 7.92
C TYR A 127 11.73 1.45 8.71
N ARG A 128 10.55 1.25 8.10
CA ARG A 128 9.23 1.50 8.67
C ARG A 128 8.36 0.26 8.53
N PRO A 129 8.52 -0.74 9.41
CA PRO A 129 7.79 -2.00 9.26
C PRO A 129 6.29 -1.85 9.51
N LEU A 130 5.51 -2.58 8.75
CA LEU A 130 4.12 -2.84 9.11
C LEU A 130 4.07 -3.74 10.34
N LEU A 131 3.19 -3.41 11.28
CA LEU A 131 3.07 -4.07 12.57
C LEU A 131 2.12 -5.27 12.53
N THR A 132 1.18 -5.26 11.59
CA THR A 132 0.14 -6.30 11.47
C THR A 132 -0.38 -6.36 10.03
N GLY A 133 -1.06 -7.45 9.68
CA GLY A 133 -1.79 -7.59 8.43
C GLY A 133 -0.93 -8.01 7.24
N HIS A 134 -1.34 -7.63 6.05
CA HIS A 134 -0.59 -7.93 4.82
C HIS A 134 0.75 -7.19 4.82
N GLY A 135 1.83 -7.94 4.67
CA GLY A 135 3.20 -7.38 4.71
C GLY A 135 3.73 -7.12 6.13
N GLU A 136 3.18 -7.77 7.17
CA GLU A 136 3.71 -7.66 8.52
C GLU A 136 5.22 -7.90 8.54
N GLY A 137 5.96 -6.95 9.13
CA GLY A 137 7.43 -6.96 9.18
C GLY A 137 8.12 -6.42 7.92
N GLU A 138 7.41 -6.18 6.81
CA GLU A 138 7.98 -5.55 5.62
C GLU A 138 7.97 -4.02 5.75
N ASP A 139 8.87 -3.35 5.03
CA ASP A 139 8.84 -1.88 4.98
C ASP A 139 7.53 -1.40 4.35
N ALA A 140 6.86 -0.48 5.00
CA ALA A 140 5.57 0.03 4.58
C ALA A 140 5.58 0.62 3.15
N ARG A 141 6.72 1.19 2.72
CA ARG A 141 6.90 1.74 1.37
C ARG A 141 6.95 0.63 0.31
N ASP A 142 7.51 -0.53 0.64
CA ASP A 142 7.56 -1.68 -0.26
C ASP A 142 6.17 -2.29 -0.44
N VAL A 143 5.40 -2.41 0.64
CA VAL A 143 4.00 -2.86 0.57
C VAL A 143 3.13 -1.83 -0.17
N TYR A 144 3.39 -0.54 0.02
CA TYR A 144 2.71 0.52 -0.74
C TYR A 144 3.02 0.40 -2.24
N ARG A 145 4.28 0.13 -2.62
CA ARG A 145 4.68 -0.13 -4.02
C ARG A 145 4.00 -1.38 -4.59
N GLU A 146 3.86 -2.43 -3.80
CA GLU A 146 3.07 -3.62 -4.19
C GLU A 146 1.62 -3.25 -4.51
N ALA A 147 1.01 -2.39 -3.68
CA ALA A 147 -0.36 -1.91 -3.89
C ALA A 147 -0.51 -1.05 -5.16
N LEU A 148 0.49 -0.19 -5.48
CA LEU A 148 0.54 0.54 -6.76
C LEU A 148 0.57 -0.43 -7.94
N ASN A 149 1.43 -1.43 -7.90
CA ASN A 149 1.54 -2.45 -8.94
C ASN A 149 0.23 -3.26 -9.09
N TRP A 150 -0.44 -3.54 -7.99
CA TRP A 150 -1.75 -4.19 -8.01
C TRP A 150 -2.80 -3.32 -8.72
N TRP A 151 -2.91 -2.03 -8.37
CA TRP A 151 -3.81 -1.09 -9.04
C TRP A 151 -3.50 -0.96 -10.53
N GLN A 152 -2.22 -0.87 -10.90
CA GLN A 152 -1.81 -0.77 -12.30
C GLN A 152 -2.31 -1.96 -13.11
N ARG A 153 -2.18 -3.19 -12.60
CA ARG A 153 -2.70 -4.41 -13.25
C ARG A 153 -4.22 -4.41 -13.34
N GLU A 154 -4.90 -4.03 -12.26
CA GLU A 154 -6.35 -4.04 -12.21
C GLU A 154 -6.98 -3.00 -13.15
N LEU A 155 -6.45 -1.79 -13.21
CA LEU A 155 -6.91 -0.77 -14.16
C LEU A 155 -6.73 -1.22 -15.61
N THR A 156 -5.59 -1.82 -15.93
CA THR A 156 -5.33 -2.38 -17.27
C THR A 156 -6.34 -3.48 -17.61
N THR A 157 -6.58 -4.39 -16.69
CA THR A 157 -7.57 -5.48 -16.88
C THR A 157 -8.99 -4.93 -17.11
N ILE A 158 -9.40 -3.92 -16.33
CA ILE A 158 -10.71 -3.27 -16.47
C ILE A 158 -10.84 -2.59 -17.82
N GLU A 159 -9.81 -1.90 -18.28
CA GLU A 159 -9.78 -1.25 -19.60
C GLU A 159 -9.89 -2.28 -20.74
N GLU A 160 -9.22 -3.40 -20.62
CA GLU A 160 -9.32 -4.50 -21.60
C GLU A 160 -10.72 -5.12 -21.64
N LEU A 161 -11.32 -5.36 -20.48
CA LEU A 161 -12.69 -5.89 -20.38
C LEU A 161 -13.70 -4.90 -20.97
N SER A 162 -13.54 -3.61 -20.69
CA SER A 162 -14.44 -2.57 -21.21
C SER A 162 -14.41 -2.41 -22.74
N LYS A 163 -13.34 -2.87 -23.42
CA LYS A 163 -13.24 -2.86 -24.89
C LYS A 163 -13.92 -4.07 -25.53
N ARG A 164 -14.17 -5.13 -24.78
CA ARG A 164 -14.75 -6.39 -25.28
C ARG A 164 -16.28 -6.46 -25.13
N GLY A 165 -16.85 -5.62 -24.32
CA GLY A 165 -18.29 -5.46 -24.10
C GLY A 165 -18.82 -4.21 -24.80
#